data_e8e19f9a75c36ce514bc74c259d7d6a5
#
_entry.id   e8e19f9a75c36ce514bc74c259d7d6a5
#
_cell.length_a   1.000
_cell.length_b   1.000
_cell.length_c   1.000
_cell.angle_alpha   90.00
_cell.angle_beta   90.00
_cell.angle_gamma   90.00
#
_symmetry.space_group_name_H-M   'P 1'
#
loop_
_entity.id
_entity.type
_entity.pdbx_description
1 polymer ?
#
loop_
_entity_poly.entity_id
_entity_poly.type
_entity_poly.pdbx_seq_one_letter_code
_entity_poly.pdbx_strand_id
1 'polypeptide(L)'
;MSRVGRNIVYNFAGQGLLLLLGLVAVRFVFRQLGGDALGIIYAAATVSAVLSGVLELGVSATIVREVAASVDSDLGYVRRLIRTASLFYWAAYLLVALLIFFGAPVFVHRWLHLQSMDPETAIGALRILAISAMVILPRALYTSVLRGVQRMVFNNVIDVSVGGLQQLGTIVILSRGGGVFQVAYWFAACYAAGIVAYLGLIAGFFSWRALLPTYSGEVVRRNLGFSSHMMGISLLAAIYTQADKIFVSKLLPLVSFGYYAFAAGVVARATLVTGAIAQAAFPSFSVLMAKGDRQTLQVQYRKLHDLLSFVTVPIFTGIVFAELPLFSYLFNPSVAHLLLLPTALLCLGWYMNGTLNIPYVFSLAAGKPQISSRSNFLALFIVLPTTGVLVYTLGLNGAALSWVVYHVWAYGYAIRRICRECLEMPPSTWYAHIARIGALAAATYGTAFLLDRLLVPESVAGIVVAYLLGSLAFGIGGYLLIGDELRASLLRLRNSWRAKAPSVA
;
A
#
# COMPACT_ATOMS: atom_id res chain seq x y z
N MET A 1 10.64 -23.10 -11.96
CA MET A 1 9.67 -22.11 -11.44
C MET A 1 8.48 -22.01 -12.38
N SER A 2 7.25 -22.01 -11.86
CA SER A 2 6.06 -21.72 -12.67
C SER A 2 6.08 -20.30 -13.22
N ARG A 3 5.36 -20.02 -14.33
CA ARG A 3 5.24 -18.64 -14.88
C ARG A 3 4.78 -17.65 -13.83
N VAL A 4 3.88 -18.07 -12.94
CA VAL A 4 3.37 -17.24 -11.82
C VAL A 4 4.48 -16.93 -10.81
N GLY A 5 5.28 -17.92 -10.40
CA GLY A 5 6.37 -17.69 -9.45
C GLY A 5 7.43 -16.73 -9.99
N ARG A 6 7.76 -16.79 -11.28
CA ARG A 6 8.69 -15.86 -11.94
C ARG A 6 8.14 -14.42 -11.95
N ASN A 7 6.85 -14.25 -12.24
CA ASN A 7 6.22 -12.94 -12.24
C ASN A 7 6.19 -12.30 -10.85
N ILE A 8 5.99 -13.09 -9.81
CA ILE A 8 6.05 -12.63 -8.41
C ILE A 8 7.45 -12.12 -8.08
N VAL A 9 8.50 -12.89 -8.40
CA VAL A 9 9.89 -12.47 -8.14
C VAL A 9 10.25 -11.18 -8.89
N TYR A 10 9.89 -11.05 -10.16
CA TYR A 10 10.12 -9.81 -10.91
C TYR A 10 9.37 -8.60 -10.34
N ASN A 11 8.15 -8.79 -9.85
CA ASN A 11 7.40 -7.72 -9.21
C ASN A 11 8.08 -7.26 -7.91
N PHE A 12 8.47 -8.20 -7.04
CA PHE A 12 9.19 -7.86 -5.80
C PHE A 12 10.54 -7.19 -6.07
N ALA A 13 11.32 -7.69 -7.05
CA ALA A 13 12.60 -7.09 -7.41
C ALA A 13 12.41 -5.65 -7.96
N GLY A 14 11.41 -5.43 -8.81
CA GLY A 14 11.07 -4.10 -9.32
C GLY A 14 10.65 -3.14 -8.21
N GLN A 15 9.79 -3.57 -7.28
CA GLN A 15 9.36 -2.75 -6.15
C GLN A 15 10.52 -2.46 -5.17
N GLY A 16 11.40 -3.42 -4.94
CA GLY A 16 12.61 -3.23 -4.14
C GLY A 16 13.56 -2.20 -4.77
N LEU A 17 13.80 -2.28 -6.08
CA LEU A 17 14.59 -1.29 -6.80
C LEU A 17 13.98 0.11 -6.72
N LEU A 18 12.66 0.24 -6.92
CA LEU A 18 11.96 1.52 -6.79
C LEU A 18 12.04 2.10 -5.37
N LEU A 19 12.01 1.24 -4.34
CA LEU A 19 12.20 1.67 -2.96
C LEU A 19 13.60 2.26 -2.77
N LEU A 20 14.65 1.56 -3.20
CA LEU A 20 16.03 2.03 -3.06
C LEU A 20 16.26 3.34 -3.82
N LEU A 21 15.80 3.42 -5.07
CA LEU A 21 15.89 4.67 -5.86
C LEU A 21 15.11 5.80 -5.20
N GLY A 22 13.94 5.52 -4.64
CA GLY A 22 13.13 6.49 -3.92
C GLY A 22 13.81 7.03 -2.67
N LEU A 23 14.50 6.18 -1.88
CA LEU A 23 15.29 6.62 -0.74
C LEU A 23 16.41 7.59 -1.16
N VAL A 24 17.11 7.27 -2.23
CA VAL A 24 18.17 8.15 -2.76
C VAL A 24 17.57 9.48 -3.25
N ALA A 25 16.50 9.44 -4.04
CA ALA A 25 15.85 10.64 -4.57
C ALA A 25 15.34 11.57 -3.46
N VAL A 26 14.73 11.02 -2.40
CA VAL A 26 14.25 11.80 -1.24
C VAL A 26 15.39 12.55 -0.56
N ARG A 27 16.58 11.94 -0.43
CA ARG A 27 17.76 12.63 0.11
C ARG A 27 18.14 13.84 -0.74
N PHE A 28 18.15 13.70 -2.08
CA PHE A 28 18.42 14.82 -2.98
C PHE A 28 17.36 15.92 -2.85
N VAL A 29 16.07 15.56 -2.85
CA VAL A 29 14.97 16.53 -2.68
C VAL A 29 15.14 17.29 -1.37
N PHE A 30 15.33 16.61 -0.26
CA PHE A 30 15.44 17.24 1.05
C PHE A 30 16.67 18.17 1.14
N ARG A 31 17.84 17.72 0.65
CA ARG A 31 19.10 18.49 0.78
C ARG A 31 19.15 19.71 -0.13
N GLN A 32 18.56 19.64 -1.31
CA GLN A 32 18.67 20.71 -2.31
C GLN A 32 17.44 21.62 -2.36
N LEU A 33 16.25 21.08 -2.13
CA LEU A 33 15.01 21.85 -2.20
C LEU A 33 14.39 22.14 -0.83
N GLY A 34 14.87 21.48 0.23
CA GLY A 34 14.35 21.67 1.59
C GLY A 34 13.10 20.83 1.91
N GLY A 35 12.62 20.99 3.15
CA GLY A 35 11.51 20.22 3.69
C GLY A 35 10.15 20.57 3.10
N ASP A 36 9.90 21.85 2.78
CA ASP A 36 8.64 22.29 2.18
C ASP A 36 8.45 21.69 0.79
N ALA A 37 9.51 21.57 -0.03
CA ALA A 37 9.44 20.93 -1.34
C ALA A 37 9.10 19.44 -1.22
N LEU A 38 9.69 18.75 -0.24
CA LEU A 38 9.31 17.38 0.09
C LEU A 38 7.83 17.30 0.48
N GLY A 39 7.37 18.23 1.33
CA GLY A 39 5.98 18.35 1.75
C GLY A 39 5.02 18.57 0.58
N ILE A 40 5.35 19.44 -0.38
CA ILE A 40 4.52 19.68 -1.59
C ILE A 40 4.42 18.42 -2.45
N ILE A 41 5.52 17.70 -2.67
CA ILE A 41 5.52 16.44 -3.44
C ILE A 41 4.57 15.42 -2.78
N TYR A 42 4.65 15.26 -1.46
CA TYR A 42 3.77 14.35 -0.74
C TYR A 42 2.34 14.87 -0.61
N ALA A 43 2.12 16.19 -0.54
CA ALA A 43 0.79 16.78 -0.58
C ALA A 43 0.09 16.50 -1.92
N ALA A 44 0.79 16.69 -3.03
CA ALA A 44 0.28 16.35 -4.36
C ALA A 44 -0.07 14.85 -4.47
N ALA A 45 0.81 13.98 -3.96
CA ALA A 45 0.55 12.53 -3.93
C ALA A 45 -0.66 12.16 -3.05
N THR A 46 -0.80 12.80 -1.87
CA THR A 46 -1.94 12.56 -0.97
C THR A 46 -3.25 13.05 -1.57
N VAL A 47 -3.27 14.27 -2.13
CA VAL A 47 -4.45 14.80 -2.85
C VAL A 47 -4.86 13.84 -3.98
N SER A 48 -3.89 13.37 -4.76
CA SER A 48 -4.16 12.43 -5.86
C SER A 48 -4.67 11.09 -5.34
N ALA A 49 -4.13 10.57 -4.24
CA ALA A 49 -4.59 9.31 -3.64
C ALA A 49 -6.02 9.41 -3.07
N VAL A 50 -6.36 10.53 -2.42
CA VAL A 50 -7.72 10.78 -1.90
C VAL A 50 -8.70 10.89 -3.05
N LEU A 51 -8.42 11.74 -4.02
CA LEU A 51 -9.34 12.00 -5.14
C LEU A 51 -9.50 10.77 -6.05
N SER A 52 -8.42 10.03 -6.31
CA SER A 52 -8.51 8.78 -7.07
C SER A 52 -9.33 7.73 -6.32
N GLY A 53 -9.12 7.57 -5.01
CA GLY A 53 -9.89 6.64 -4.18
C GLY A 53 -11.39 6.95 -4.17
N VAL A 54 -11.76 8.24 -4.12
CA VAL A 54 -13.15 8.70 -4.19
C VAL A 54 -13.76 8.47 -5.58
N LEU A 55 -13.00 8.70 -6.65
CA LEU A 55 -13.49 8.70 -8.03
C LEU A 55 -13.33 7.37 -8.76
N GLU A 56 -12.56 6.43 -8.23
CA GLU A 56 -12.40 5.10 -8.83
C GLU A 56 -13.73 4.31 -8.86
N LEU A 57 -14.69 4.67 -8.00
CA LEU A 57 -16.11 4.27 -8.03
C LEU A 57 -16.35 2.76 -8.21
N GLY A 58 -15.38 1.90 -7.88
CA GLY A 58 -15.48 0.46 -8.10
C GLY A 58 -15.54 0.04 -9.58
N VAL A 59 -15.36 0.99 -10.50
CA VAL A 59 -15.44 0.74 -11.95
C VAL A 59 -14.29 -0.16 -12.41
N SER A 60 -13.11 -0.05 -11.80
CA SER A 60 -11.96 -0.93 -12.13
C SER A 60 -12.30 -2.41 -11.95
N ALA A 61 -12.95 -2.78 -10.85
CA ALA A 61 -13.35 -4.17 -10.62
C ALA A 61 -14.41 -4.65 -11.65
N THR A 62 -15.35 -3.77 -11.99
CA THR A 62 -16.35 -4.01 -13.05
C THR A 62 -15.67 -4.26 -14.38
N ILE A 63 -14.71 -3.42 -14.78
CA ILE A 63 -14.00 -3.55 -16.07
C ILE A 63 -13.23 -4.87 -16.13
N VAL A 64 -12.48 -5.22 -15.06
CA VAL A 64 -11.76 -6.52 -15.00
C VAL A 64 -12.72 -7.68 -15.22
N ARG A 65 -13.88 -7.69 -14.52
CA ARG A 65 -14.88 -8.74 -14.62
C ARG A 65 -15.49 -8.83 -16.03
N GLU A 66 -15.96 -7.72 -16.55
CA GLU A 66 -16.66 -7.69 -17.85
C GLU A 66 -15.72 -8.00 -19.03
N VAL A 67 -14.47 -7.49 -18.98
CA VAL A 67 -13.47 -7.81 -20.00
C VAL A 67 -13.10 -9.28 -19.94
N ALA A 68 -12.84 -9.85 -18.75
CA ALA A 68 -12.52 -11.26 -18.60
C ALA A 68 -13.66 -12.19 -19.07
N ALA A 69 -14.90 -11.78 -18.85
CA ALA A 69 -16.07 -12.57 -19.25
C ALA A 69 -16.39 -12.49 -20.76
N SER A 70 -16.02 -11.37 -21.44
CA SER A 70 -16.53 -11.07 -22.78
C SER A 70 -15.45 -10.96 -23.85
N VAL A 71 -14.16 -10.98 -23.52
CA VAL A 71 -13.08 -10.75 -24.48
C VAL A 71 -13.04 -11.78 -25.61
N ASP A 72 -13.35 -13.04 -25.30
CA ASP A 72 -13.34 -14.14 -26.27
C ASP A 72 -14.69 -14.34 -26.98
N SER A 73 -15.80 -13.80 -26.45
CA SER A 73 -17.16 -14.02 -26.94
C SER A 73 -17.79 -12.79 -27.62
N ASP A 74 -17.56 -11.58 -27.08
CA ASP A 74 -18.12 -10.32 -27.60
C ASP A 74 -17.11 -9.17 -27.52
N LEU A 75 -16.17 -9.17 -28.46
CA LEU A 75 -15.18 -8.10 -28.58
C LEU A 75 -15.82 -6.72 -28.87
N GLY A 76 -17.01 -6.72 -29.53
CA GLY A 76 -17.77 -5.51 -29.79
C GLY A 76 -18.24 -4.85 -28.49
N TYR A 77 -18.77 -5.63 -27.57
CA TYR A 77 -19.14 -5.14 -26.22
C TYR A 77 -17.93 -4.63 -25.45
N VAL A 78 -16.81 -5.35 -25.45
CA VAL A 78 -15.58 -4.93 -24.76
C VAL A 78 -15.11 -3.56 -25.31
N ARG A 79 -15.14 -3.35 -26.62
CA ARG A 79 -14.79 -2.05 -27.21
C ARG A 79 -15.76 -0.94 -26.78
N ARG A 80 -17.08 -1.21 -26.76
CA ARG A 80 -18.08 -0.25 -26.23
C ARG A 80 -17.85 0.06 -24.77
N LEU A 81 -17.51 -0.94 -23.96
CA LEU A 81 -17.18 -0.79 -22.53
C LEU A 81 -15.96 0.13 -22.33
N ILE A 82 -14.86 -0.12 -23.06
CA ILE A 82 -13.64 0.71 -22.99
C ILE A 82 -13.97 2.16 -23.40
N ARG A 83 -14.70 2.36 -24.49
CA ARG A 83 -15.08 3.70 -24.98
C ARG A 83 -15.93 4.47 -23.99
N THR A 84 -16.92 3.80 -23.40
CA THR A 84 -17.82 4.43 -22.41
C THR A 84 -17.07 4.72 -21.11
N ALA A 85 -16.26 3.79 -20.62
CA ALA A 85 -15.44 4.02 -19.45
C ALA A 85 -14.38 5.13 -19.69
N SER A 86 -13.76 5.19 -20.89
CA SER A 86 -12.84 6.28 -21.25
C SER A 86 -13.52 7.64 -21.14
N LEU A 87 -14.77 7.79 -21.57
CA LEU A 87 -15.50 9.05 -21.44
C LEU A 87 -15.59 9.49 -19.96
N PHE A 88 -16.00 8.59 -19.07
CA PHE A 88 -16.15 8.93 -17.66
C PHE A 88 -14.80 9.20 -16.96
N TYR A 89 -13.77 8.38 -17.21
CA TYR A 89 -12.47 8.56 -16.59
C TYR A 89 -11.73 9.82 -17.06
N TRP A 90 -11.79 10.14 -18.36
CA TRP A 90 -11.20 11.37 -18.87
C TRP A 90 -11.99 12.61 -18.48
N ALA A 91 -13.33 12.54 -18.44
CA ALA A 91 -14.16 13.62 -17.91
C ALA A 91 -13.89 13.86 -16.41
N ALA A 92 -13.79 12.80 -15.62
CA ALA A 92 -13.42 12.89 -14.20
C ALA A 92 -12.01 13.50 -14.03
N TYR A 93 -11.04 13.06 -14.84
CA TYR A 93 -9.69 13.63 -14.84
C TYR A 93 -9.71 15.15 -15.12
N LEU A 94 -10.41 15.57 -16.17
CA LEU A 94 -10.51 16.99 -16.53
C LEU A 94 -11.19 17.81 -15.43
N LEU A 95 -12.29 17.31 -14.88
CA LEU A 95 -12.98 17.96 -13.77
C LEU A 95 -12.05 18.16 -12.57
N VAL A 96 -11.34 17.10 -12.17
CA VAL A 96 -10.41 17.16 -11.03
C VAL A 96 -9.20 18.04 -11.35
N ALA A 97 -8.69 18.02 -12.56
CA ALA A 97 -7.61 18.91 -12.99
C ALA A 97 -8.02 20.39 -12.86
N LEU A 98 -9.24 20.73 -13.25
CA LEU A 98 -9.81 22.08 -13.06
C LEU A 98 -9.97 22.41 -11.57
N LEU A 99 -10.51 21.47 -10.77
CA LEU A 99 -10.65 21.68 -9.32
C LEU A 99 -9.30 21.91 -8.64
N ILE A 100 -8.27 21.14 -9.01
CA ILE A 100 -6.91 21.34 -8.48
C ILE A 100 -6.35 22.67 -8.96
N PHE A 101 -6.51 23.01 -10.24
CA PHE A 101 -5.96 24.26 -10.79
C PHE A 101 -6.50 25.50 -10.08
N PHE A 102 -7.82 25.59 -9.89
CA PHE A 102 -8.46 26.71 -9.21
C PHE A 102 -8.42 26.59 -7.67
N GLY A 103 -8.38 25.39 -7.13
CA GLY A 103 -8.36 25.14 -5.69
C GLY A 103 -6.97 25.23 -5.06
N ALA A 104 -5.89 25.07 -5.83
CA ALA A 104 -4.52 25.06 -5.30
C ALA A 104 -4.16 26.34 -4.49
N PRO A 105 -4.52 27.57 -4.92
CA PRO A 105 -4.24 28.77 -4.11
C PRO A 105 -4.94 28.71 -2.76
N VAL A 106 -6.21 28.34 -2.72
CA VAL A 106 -6.98 28.22 -1.47
C VAL A 106 -6.38 27.13 -0.58
N PHE A 107 -5.98 25.99 -1.16
CA PHE A 107 -5.36 24.91 -0.42
C PHE A 107 -4.02 25.32 0.16
N VAL A 108 -3.16 25.99 -0.59
CA VAL A 108 -1.85 26.46 -0.10
C VAL A 108 -2.00 27.53 0.97
N HIS A 109 -2.83 28.57 0.73
CA HIS A 109 -2.95 29.67 1.69
C HIS A 109 -3.77 29.37 2.95
N ARG A 110 -4.77 28.47 2.86
CA ARG A 110 -5.69 28.22 3.99
C ARG A 110 -5.51 26.86 4.65
N TRP A 111 -4.84 25.94 3.98
CA TRP A 111 -4.69 24.57 4.49
C TRP A 111 -3.26 24.24 4.88
N LEU A 112 -2.28 24.58 4.05
CA LEU A 112 -0.88 24.25 4.30
C LEU A 112 -0.18 25.32 5.14
N HIS A 113 0.78 24.88 5.96
CA HIS A 113 1.62 25.78 6.78
C HIS A 113 3.05 25.69 6.26
N LEU A 114 3.37 26.56 5.28
CA LEU A 114 4.70 26.69 4.69
C LEU A 114 5.66 27.32 5.72
N GLN A 115 6.93 26.90 5.69
CA GLN A 115 7.97 27.46 6.55
C GLN A 115 9.02 28.27 5.78
N SER A 116 9.45 27.80 4.62
CA SER A 116 10.56 28.38 3.86
C SER A 116 10.26 28.62 2.39
N MET A 117 9.25 27.92 1.83
CA MET A 117 8.91 28.04 0.41
C MET A 117 7.96 29.21 0.17
N ASP A 118 8.20 29.96 -0.89
CA ASP A 118 7.28 30.98 -1.36
C ASP A 118 5.92 30.37 -1.77
N PRO A 119 4.78 30.98 -1.36
CA PRO A 119 3.45 30.46 -1.66
C PRO A 119 3.15 30.29 -3.16
N GLU A 120 3.60 31.21 -4.00
CA GLU A 120 3.36 31.10 -5.46
C GLU A 120 4.14 29.94 -6.07
N THR A 121 5.36 29.70 -5.59
CA THR A 121 6.16 28.53 -5.95
C THR A 121 5.47 27.24 -5.51
N ALA A 122 4.93 27.20 -4.30
CA ALA A 122 4.18 26.06 -3.78
C ALA A 122 2.91 25.78 -4.60
N ILE A 123 2.13 26.82 -4.94
CA ILE A 123 0.92 26.72 -5.79
C ILE A 123 1.29 26.17 -7.17
N GLY A 124 2.31 26.73 -7.81
CA GLY A 124 2.76 26.30 -9.14
C GLY A 124 3.21 24.84 -9.14
N ALA A 125 4.07 24.46 -8.19
CA ALA A 125 4.55 23.09 -8.05
C ALA A 125 3.40 22.10 -7.74
N LEU A 126 2.50 22.45 -6.82
CA LEU A 126 1.33 21.63 -6.47
C LEU A 126 0.42 21.39 -7.68
N ARG A 127 0.13 22.47 -8.46
CA ARG A 127 -0.67 22.34 -9.70
C ARG A 127 -0.06 21.33 -10.65
N ILE A 128 1.21 21.47 -10.99
CA ILE A 128 1.88 20.58 -11.94
C ILE A 128 1.90 19.14 -11.41
N LEU A 129 2.34 18.93 -10.18
CA LEU A 129 2.48 17.61 -9.57
C LEU A 129 1.12 16.92 -9.40
N ALA A 130 0.13 17.60 -8.80
CA ALA A 130 -1.16 16.99 -8.52
C ALA A 130 -1.97 16.73 -9.80
N ILE A 131 -2.03 17.67 -10.75
CA ILE A 131 -2.73 17.48 -12.02
C ILE A 131 -2.10 16.32 -12.81
N SER A 132 -0.77 16.27 -12.90
CA SER A 132 -0.10 15.20 -13.61
C SER A 132 -0.28 13.84 -12.92
N ALA A 133 -0.25 13.79 -11.59
CA ALA A 133 -0.51 12.56 -10.84
C ALA A 133 -1.95 12.04 -11.00
N MET A 134 -2.93 12.95 -11.24
CA MET A 134 -4.33 12.56 -11.49
C MET A 134 -4.54 11.74 -12.77
N VAL A 135 -3.55 11.65 -13.66
CA VAL A 135 -3.52 10.67 -14.75
C VAL A 135 -3.69 9.22 -14.25
N ILE A 136 -3.52 8.99 -12.95
CA ILE A 136 -3.86 7.71 -12.31
C ILE A 136 -5.31 7.29 -12.58
N LEU A 137 -6.26 8.23 -12.75
CA LEU A 137 -7.66 7.92 -13.04
C LEU A 137 -7.83 7.24 -14.43
N PRO A 138 -7.51 7.88 -15.58
CA PRO A 138 -7.63 7.20 -16.87
C PRO A 138 -6.67 5.99 -16.97
N ARG A 139 -5.52 6.00 -16.29
CA ARG A 139 -4.64 4.84 -16.20
C ARG A 139 -5.33 3.64 -15.53
N ALA A 140 -6.14 3.84 -14.47
CA ALA A 140 -6.86 2.78 -13.77
C ALA A 140 -7.79 1.99 -14.70
N LEU A 141 -8.43 2.65 -15.66
CA LEU A 141 -9.18 1.99 -16.72
C LEU A 141 -8.31 1.02 -17.53
N TYR A 142 -7.22 1.52 -18.10
CA TYR A 142 -6.37 0.71 -19.00
C TYR A 142 -5.65 -0.41 -18.28
N THR A 143 -5.20 -0.19 -17.04
CA THR A 143 -4.65 -1.26 -16.19
C THR A 143 -5.68 -2.35 -15.92
N SER A 144 -6.95 -1.99 -15.72
CA SER A 144 -8.05 -2.93 -15.48
C SER A 144 -8.37 -3.75 -16.72
N VAL A 145 -8.35 -3.13 -17.91
CA VAL A 145 -8.50 -3.85 -19.19
C VAL A 145 -7.39 -4.89 -19.36
N LEU A 146 -6.11 -4.50 -19.12
CA LEU A 146 -4.98 -5.43 -19.22
C LEU A 146 -5.04 -6.57 -18.18
N ARG A 147 -5.60 -6.31 -17.00
CA ARG A 147 -5.88 -7.37 -16.00
C ARG A 147 -6.97 -8.32 -16.50
N GLY A 148 -8.04 -7.79 -17.09
CA GLY A 148 -9.13 -8.58 -17.65
C GLY A 148 -8.67 -9.53 -18.75
N VAL A 149 -7.75 -9.11 -19.62
CA VAL A 149 -7.13 -9.97 -20.66
C VAL A 149 -5.92 -10.76 -20.16
N GLN A 150 -5.67 -10.81 -18.83
CA GLN A 150 -4.57 -11.52 -18.17
C GLN A 150 -3.15 -11.11 -18.63
N ARG A 151 -2.98 -9.86 -19.07
CA ARG A 151 -1.71 -9.28 -19.53
C ARG A 151 -1.07 -8.34 -18.50
N MET A 152 -1.10 -8.72 -17.20
CA MET A 152 -0.61 -7.92 -16.07
C MET A 152 0.87 -7.56 -16.16
N VAL A 153 1.67 -8.32 -16.92
CA VAL A 153 3.11 -8.05 -17.09
C VAL A 153 3.35 -6.65 -17.66
N PHE A 154 2.49 -6.20 -18.59
CA PHE A 154 2.62 -4.85 -19.17
C PHE A 154 2.38 -3.76 -18.12
N ASN A 155 1.41 -3.96 -17.21
CA ASN A 155 1.20 -3.03 -16.09
C ASN A 155 2.47 -2.88 -15.25
N ASN A 156 3.08 -4.01 -14.84
CA ASN A 156 4.27 -3.99 -14.02
C ASN A 156 5.46 -3.33 -14.73
N VAL A 157 5.65 -3.61 -16.01
CA VAL A 157 6.74 -3.01 -16.81
C VAL A 157 6.57 -1.49 -16.91
N ILE A 158 5.38 -1.01 -17.27
CA ILE A 158 5.13 0.43 -17.39
C ILE A 158 5.27 1.11 -16.01
N ASP A 159 4.69 0.54 -14.96
CA ASP A 159 4.70 1.14 -13.63
C ASP A 159 6.11 1.22 -13.04
N VAL A 160 6.91 0.16 -13.19
CA VAL A 160 8.32 0.15 -12.75
C VAL A 160 9.16 1.10 -13.59
N SER A 161 8.93 1.16 -14.90
CA SER A 161 9.66 2.08 -15.79
C SER A 161 9.34 3.54 -15.47
N VAL A 162 8.07 3.90 -15.32
CA VAL A 162 7.64 5.26 -14.98
C VAL A 162 8.20 5.66 -13.61
N GLY A 163 8.03 4.81 -12.58
CA GLY A 163 8.56 5.08 -11.25
C GLY A 163 10.09 5.17 -11.23
N GLY A 164 10.78 4.29 -11.93
CA GLY A 164 12.25 4.32 -12.07
C GLY A 164 12.73 5.60 -12.74
N LEU A 165 12.12 5.99 -13.87
CA LEU A 165 12.43 7.23 -14.57
C LEU A 165 12.17 8.46 -13.70
N GLN A 166 11.08 8.50 -12.95
CA GLN A 166 10.79 9.58 -12.01
C GLN A 166 11.92 9.74 -10.98
N GLN A 167 12.34 8.66 -10.33
CA GLN A 167 13.38 8.72 -9.30
C GLN A 167 14.76 9.05 -9.89
N LEU A 168 15.16 8.38 -10.97
CA LEU A 168 16.44 8.62 -11.62
C LEU A 168 16.53 10.05 -12.17
N GLY A 169 15.50 10.52 -12.86
CA GLY A 169 15.47 11.89 -13.37
C GLY A 169 15.48 12.93 -12.27
N THR A 170 14.79 12.70 -11.13
CA THR A 170 14.86 13.56 -9.95
C THR A 170 16.31 13.67 -9.46
N ILE A 171 17.02 12.56 -9.31
CA ILE A 171 18.42 12.56 -8.88
C ILE A 171 19.28 13.33 -9.88
N VAL A 172 19.13 13.10 -11.18
CA VAL A 172 19.91 13.79 -12.22
C VAL A 172 19.62 15.28 -12.28
N ILE A 173 18.35 15.69 -12.22
CA ILE A 173 17.94 17.10 -12.24
C ILE A 173 18.53 17.82 -11.04
N LEU A 174 18.36 17.27 -9.85
CA LEU A 174 18.83 17.89 -8.62
C LEU A 174 20.37 17.88 -8.54
N SER A 175 21.06 16.82 -8.95
CA SER A 175 22.53 16.81 -9.00
C SER A 175 23.11 17.87 -9.93
N ARG A 176 22.32 18.40 -10.88
CA ARG A 176 22.68 19.51 -11.78
C ARG A 176 22.20 20.88 -11.29
N GLY A 177 21.71 20.98 -10.06
CA GLY A 177 21.23 22.26 -9.49
C GLY A 177 19.80 22.64 -9.93
N GLY A 178 19.03 21.72 -10.46
CA GLY A 178 17.63 21.96 -10.84
C GLY A 178 16.74 22.22 -9.62
N GLY A 179 15.63 22.97 -9.82
CA GLY A 179 14.67 23.33 -8.79
C GLY A 179 13.40 22.46 -8.77
N VAL A 180 12.45 22.85 -7.93
CA VAL A 180 11.19 22.11 -7.73
C VAL A 180 10.35 22.03 -9.02
N PHE A 181 10.36 23.08 -9.85
CA PHE A 181 9.61 23.09 -11.11
C PHE A 181 10.16 22.08 -12.13
N GLN A 182 11.50 21.96 -12.24
CA GLN A 182 12.11 20.98 -13.14
C GLN A 182 11.74 19.55 -12.72
N VAL A 183 11.73 19.27 -11.40
CA VAL A 183 11.27 17.97 -10.88
C VAL A 183 9.78 17.76 -11.16
N ALA A 184 8.94 18.80 -10.97
CA ALA A 184 7.51 18.72 -11.23
C ALA A 184 7.21 18.46 -12.72
N TYR A 185 7.86 19.18 -13.64
CA TYR A 185 7.73 18.94 -15.09
C TYR A 185 8.25 17.55 -15.50
N TRP A 186 9.33 17.08 -14.87
CA TRP A 186 9.83 15.74 -15.10
C TRP A 186 8.81 14.66 -14.70
N PHE A 187 8.16 14.82 -13.54
CA PHE A 187 7.09 13.92 -13.12
C PHE A 187 5.92 13.94 -14.09
N ALA A 188 5.52 15.12 -14.55
CA ALA A 188 4.47 15.28 -15.56
C ALA A 188 4.83 14.56 -16.87
N ALA A 189 6.06 14.70 -17.35
CA ALA A 189 6.55 14.01 -18.53
C ALA A 189 6.55 12.48 -18.37
N CYS A 190 6.96 11.97 -17.21
CA CYS A 190 6.93 10.54 -16.91
C CYS A 190 5.48 9.98 -16.86
N TYR A 191 4.55 10.71 -16.23
CA TYR A 191 3.14 10.33 -16.22
C TYR A 191 2.53 10.37 -17.63
N ALA A 192 2.87 11.39 -18.43
CA ALA A 192 2.44 11.48 -19.82
C ALA A 192 2.98 10.32 -20.67
N ALA A 193 4.27 9.98 -20.52
CA ALA A 193 4.85 8.82 -21.19
C ALA A 193 4.16 7.50 -20.78
N GLY A 194 3.86 7.34 -19.50
CA GLY A 194 3.15 6.17 -18.97
C GLY A 194 1.76 6.01 -19.57
N ILE A 195 0.96 7.10 -19.61
CA ILE A 195 -0.39 7.02 -20.20
C ILE A 195 -0.34 6.76 -21.70
N VAL A 196 0.61 7.37 -22.42
CA VAL A 196 0.81 7.11 -23.86
C VAL A 196 1.17 5.64 -24.10
N ALA A 197 2.02 5.04 -23.25
CA ALA A 197 2.34 3.61 -23.34
C ALA A 197 1.09 2.73 -23.15
N TYR A 198 0.23 3.05 -22.16
CA TYR A 198 -1.04 2.35 -21.97
C TYR A 198 -1.99 2.50 -23.17
N LEU A 199 -2.15 3.72 -23.69
CA LEU A 199 -2.96 3.98 -24.86
C LEU A 199 -2.47 3.20 -26.10
N GLY A 200 -1.14 3.16 -26.31
CA GLY A 200 -0.52 2.38 -27.38
C GLY A 200 -0.81 0.88 -27.28
N LEU A 201 -0.71 0.31 -26.04
CA LEU A 201 -1.05 -1.10 -25.82
C LEU A 201 -2.53 -1.39 -26.07
N ILE A 202 -3.42 -0.56 -25.57
CA ILE A 202 -4.87 -0.75 -25.80
C ILE A 202 -5.23 -0.59 -27.28
N ALA A 203 -4.62 0.36 -27.98
CA ALA A 203 -4.77 0.49 -29.43
C ALA A 203 -4.30 -0.76 -30.19
N GLY A 204 -3.18 -1.35 -29.76
CA GLY A 204 -2.65 -2.59 -30.34
C GLY A 204 -3.55 -3.82 -30.10
N PHE A 205 -4.17 -3.95 -28.92
CA PHE A 205 -5.05 -5.07 -28.61
C PHE A 205 -6.48 -4.93 -29.14
N PHE A 206 -7.04 -3.69 -29.15
CA PHE A 206 -8.46 -3.47 -29.41
C PHE A 206 -8.76 -2.53 -30.58
N SER A 207 -7.73 -1.98 -31.26
CA SER A 207 -7.79 -0.90 -32.26
C SER A 207 -7.84 0.49 -31.61
N TRP A 208 -7.23 1.49 -32.29
CA TRP A 208 -7.25 2.89 -31.86
C TRP A 208 -8.67 3.47 -31.70
N ARG A 209 -9.66 2.93 -32.48
CA ARG A 209 -11.06 3.32 -32.35
C ARG A 209 -11.67 3.00 -30.99
N ALA A 210 -11.13 2.02 -30.27
CA ALA A 210 -11.57 1.70 -28.92
C ALA A 210 -11.19 2.76 -27.88
N LEU A 211 -10.26 3.64 -28.21
CA LEU A 211 -9.82 4.75 -27.33
C LEU A 211 -10.73 5.98 -27.44
N LEU A 212 -11.51 6.11 -28.54
CA LEU A 212 -12.37 7.27 -28.75
C LEU A 212 -13.54 7.26 -27.76
N PRO A 213 -13.66 8.24 -26.85
CA PRO A 213 -14.72 8.28 -25.86
C PRO A 213 -16.10 8.33 -26.55
N THR A 214 -17.02 7.47 -26.13
CA THR A 214 -18.40 7.45 -26.64
C THR A 214 -19.33 6.91 -25.57
N TYR A 215 -20.47 7.55 -25.37
CA TYR A 215 -21.48 7.11 -24.43
C TYR A 215 -22.28 5.92 -24.94
N SER A 216 -22.50 4.91 -24.09
CA SER A 216 -23.43 3.82 -24.34
C SER A 216 -24.29 3.57 -23.09
N GLY A 217 -25.59 3.88 -23.20
CA GLY A 217 -26.54 3.68 -22.11
C GLY A 217 -26.72 2.22 -21.72
N GLU A 218 -26.58 1.30 -22.67
CA GLU A 218 -26.61 -0.15 -22.44
C GLU A 218 -25.48 -0.59 -21.48
N VAL A 219 -24.25 -0.14 -21.76
CA VAL A 219 -23.07 -0.44 -20.94
C VAL A 219 -23.25 0.10 -19.52
N VAL A 220 -23.72 1.35 -19.40
CA VAL A 220 -23.94 1.98 -18.09
C VAL A 220 -25.00 1.21 -17.28
N ARG A 221 -26.19 0.97 -17.88
CA ARG A 221 -27.30 0.28 -17.21
C ARG A 221 -26.89 -1.12 -16.74
N ARG A 222 -26.15 -1.87 -17.55
CA ARG A 222 -25.68 -3.22 -17.24
C ARG A 222 -24.74 -3.25 -16.03
N ASN A 223 -23.90 -2.21 -15.85
CA ASN A 223 -22.81 -2.22 -14.88
C ASN A 223 -23.05 -1.36 -13.63
N LEU A 224 -24.04 -0.46 -13.65
CA LEU A 224 -24.27 0.53 -12.60
C LEU A 224 -24.46 -0.09 -11.20
N GLY A 225 -25.25 -1.16 -11.10
CA GLY A 225 -25.53 -1.80 -9.82
C GLY A 225 -24.30 -2.35 -9.13
N PHE A 226 -23.43 -3.06 -9.87
CA PHE A 226 -22.20 -3.60 -9.31
C PHE A 226 -21.18 -2.49 -8.96
N SER A 227 -21.02 -1.51 -9.85
CA SER A 227 -20.10 -0.39 -9.62
C SER A 227 -20.48 0.44 -8.40
N SER A 228 -21.77 0.72 -8.17
CA SER A 228 -22.23 1.52 -7.02
C SER A 228 -21.95 0.84 -5.67
N HIS A 229 -22.08 -0.48 -5.57
CA HIS A 229 -21.73 -1.21 -4.35
C HIS A 229 -20.21 -1.17 -4.08
N MET A 230 -19.39 -1.33 -5.12
CA MET A 230 -17.92 -1.23 -4.99
C MET A 230 -17.46 0.18 -4.61
N MET A 231 -18.17 1.22 -5.09
CA MET A 231 -17.88 2.61 -4.77
C MET A 231 -17.90 2.88 -3.26
N GLY A 232 -18.92 2.42 -2.55
CA GLY A 232 -19.03 2.62 -1.10
C GLY A 232 -17.84 2.03 -0.33
N ILE A 233 -17.39 0.84 -0.73
CA ILE A 233 -16.22 0.17 -0.12
C ILE A 233 -14.95 0.95 -0.40
N SER A 234 -14.74 1.40 -1.66
CA SER A 234 -13.55 2.16 -2.07
C SER A 234 -13.47 3.52 -1.38
N LEU A 235 -14.61 4.21 -1.24
CA LEU A 235 -14.69 5.50 -0.53
C LEU A 235 -14.27 5.37 0.94
N LEU A 236 -14.81 4.38 1.65
CA LEU A 236 -14.43 4.12 3.03
C LEU A 236 -12.93 3.82 3.14
N ALA A 237 -12.39 2.97 2.28
CA ALA A 237 -10.97 2.63 2.27
C ALA A 237 -10.08 3.86 2.01
N ALA A 238 -10.46 4.74 1.07
CA ALA A 238 -9.72 5.96 0.76
C ALA A 238 -9.68 6.91 1.97
N ILE A 239 -10.80 7.09 2.68
CA ILE A 239 -10.87 7.92 3.88
C ILE A 239 -9.92 7.36 4.96
N TYR A 240 -9.98 6.06 5.27
CA TYR A 240 -9.13 5.48 6.31
C TYR A 240 -7.65 5.56 6.01
N THR A 241 -7.26 5.23 4.78
CA THR A 241 -5.84 5.14 4.42
C THR A 241 -5.16 6.49 4.29
N GLN A 242 -5.93 7.58 4.27
CA GLN A 242 -5.41 8.95 4.12
C GLN A 242 -5.80 9.89 5.27
N ALA A 243 -6.64 9.47 6.22
CA ALA A 243 -7.13 10.33 7.30
C ALA A 243 -5.99 10.97 8.12
N ASP A 244 -5.02 10.17 8.52
CA ASP A 244 -3.82 10.62 9.25
C ASP A 244 -3.09 11.73 8.49
N LYS A 245 -2.85 11.54 7.20
CA LYS A 245 -2.15 12.50 6.33
C LYS A 245 -2.95 13.78 6.10
N ILE A 246 -4.29 13.67 5.98
CA ILE A 246 -5.18 14.82 5.85
C ILE A 246 -5.09 15.69 7.11
N PHE A 247 -5.20 15.10 8.31
CA PHE A 247 -5.09 15.86 9.56
C PHE A 247 -3.69 16.42 9.78
N VAL A 248 -2.63 15.65 9.50
CA VAL A 248 -1.25 16.13 9.62
C VAL A 248 -0.99 17.31 8.68
N SER A 249 -1.45 17.23 7.43
CA SER A 249 -1.26 18.32 6.45
C SER A 249 -1.98 19.62 6.83
N LYS A 250 -3.06 19.52 7.62
CA LYS A 250 -3.84 20.69 8.08
C LYS A 250 -3.35 21.26 9.40
N LEU A 251 -2.91 20.41 10.33
CA LEU A 251 -2.64 20.83 11.71
C LEU A 251 -1.17 21.06 12.01
N LEU A 252 -0.27 20.52 11.18
CA LEU A 252 1.17 20.60 11.40
C LEU A 252 1.88 21.32 10.24
N PRO A 253 3.13 21.78 10.45
CA PRO A 253 3.94 22.36 9.39
C PRO A 253 4.11 21.41 8.21
N LEU A 254 4.13 21.96 6.99
CA LEU A 254 4.25 21.20 5.75
C LEU A 254 5.51 20.31 5.71
N VAL A 255 6.60 20.77 6.29
CA VAL A 255 7.84 20.01 6.44
C VAL A 255 7.61 18.74 7.27
N SER A 256 6.93 18.86 8.41
CA SER A 256 6.60 17.71 9.28
C SER A 256 5.67 16.73 8.59
N PHE A 257 4.71 17.23 7.81
CA PHE A 257 3.87 16.40 6.96
C PHE A 257 4.69 15.60 5.94
N GLY A 258 5.66 16.27 5.27
CA GLY A 258 6.55 15.61 4.31
C GLY A 258 7.32 14.44 4.92
N TYR A 259 7.89 14.63 6.11
CA TYR A 259 8.60 13.58 6.86
C TYR A 259 7.69 12.41 7.22
N TYR A 260 6.51 12.72 7.78
CA TYR A 260 5.54 11.71 8.17
C TYR A 260 5.03 10.90 6.96
N ALA A 261 4.65 11.59 5.88
CA ALA A 261 4.15 10.96 4.67
C ALA A 261 5.20 10.05 4.03
N PHE A 262 6.48 10.44 4.06
CA PHE A 262 7.59 9.60 3.65
C PHE A 262 7.69 8.34 4.52
N ALA A 263 7.77 8.48 5.84
CA ALA A 263 7.88 7.37 6.77
C ALA A 263 6.69 6.40 6.62
N ALA A 264 5.47 6.94 6.57
CA ALA A 264 4.25 6.15 6.32
C ALA A 264 4.30 5.41 4.97
N GLY A 265 4.83 6.04 3.92
CA GLY A 265 5.03 5.42 2.62
C GLY A 265 6.04 4.27 2.63
N VAL A 266 7.13 4.39 3.39
CA VAL A 266 8.13 3.32 3.56
C VAL A 266 7.50 2.13 4.28
N VAL A 267 6.84 2.35 5.42
CA VAL A 267 6.20 1.29 6.21
C VAL A 267 5.07 0.60 5.42
N ALA A 268 4.24 1.37 4.69
CA ALA A 268 3.15 0.81 3.89
C ALA A 268 3.63 -0.14 2.80
N ARG A 269 4.83 0.03 2.25
CA ARG A 269 5.39 -0.90 1.23
C ARG A 269 5.64 -2.31 1.77
N ALA A 270 5.88 -2.46 3.07
CA ALA A 270 6.00 -3.79 3.68
C ALA A 270 4.73 -4.64 3.55
N THR A 271 3.58 -4.00 3.35
CA THR A 271 2.29 -4.70 3.15
C THR A 271 2.16 -5.43 1.81
N LEU A 272 3.05 -5.21 0.87
CA LEU A 272 3.10 -5.98 -0.39
C LEU A 272 3.19 -7.49 -0.12
N VAL A 273 3.95 -7.89 0.92
CA VAL A 273 4.09 -9.28 1.32
C VAL A 273 2.77 -9.83 1.85
N THR A 274 2.11 -9.10 2.76
CA THR A 274 0.84 -9.54 3.35
C THR A 274 -0.28 -9.61 2.33
N GLY A 275 -0.32 -8.64 1.41
CA GLY A 275 -1.28 -8.60 0.30
C GLY A 275 -1.11 -9.78 -0.67
N ALA A 276 0.12 -10.15 -1.01
CA ALA A 276 0.39 -11.28 -1.89
C ALA A 276 -0.09 -12.61 -1.29
N ILE A 277 0.15 -12.83 0.02
CA ILE A 277 -0.32 -14.02 0.74
C ILE A 277 -1.85 -14.06 0.78
N ALA A 278 -2.50 -12.93 1.10
CA ALA A 278 -3.95 -12.82 1.18
C ALA A 278 -4.62 -13.08 -0.19
N GLN A 279 -4.07 -12.53 -1.28
CA GLN A 279 -4.58 -12.76 -2.63
C GLN A 279 -4.48 -14.25 -3.05
N ALA A 280 -3.41 -14.94 -2.66
CA ALA A 280 -3.27 -16.37 -2.91
C ALA A 280 -4.22 -17.23 -2.06
N ALA A 281 -4.60 -16.76 -0.86
CA ALA A 281 -5.46 -17.47 0.07
C ALA A 281 -6.93 -17.50 -0.40
N PHE A 282 -7.44 -16.43 -1.00
CA PHE A 282 -8.87 -16.28 -1.33
C PHE A 282 -9.42 -17.38 -2.24
N PRO A 283 -8.80 -17.69 -3.40
CA PRO A 283 -9.31 -18.77 -4.26
C PRO A 283 -9.30 -20.13 -3.56
N SER A 284 -8.24 -20.40 -2.77
CA SER A 284 -8.12 -21.66 -2.03
C SER A 284 -9.25 -21.83 -1.01
N PHE A 285 -9.54 -20.79 -0.22
CA PHE A 285 -10.66 -20.81 0.74
C PHE A 285 -12.01 -20.95 0.04
N SER A 286 -12.23 -20.24 -1.07
CA SER A 286 -13.49 -20.31 -1.83
C SER A 286 -13.76 -21.73 -2.37
N VAL A 287 -12.74 -22.41 -2.89
CA VAL A 287 -12.87 -23.80 -3.38
C VAL A 287 -13.16 -24.76 -2.24
N LEU A 288 -12.47 -24.65 -1.11
CA LEU A 288 -12.68 -25.54 0.03
C LEU A 288 -14.04 -25.33 0.68
N MET A 289 -14.51 -24.07 0.75
CA MET A 289 -15.87 -23.74 1.20
C MET A 289 -16.93 -24.37 0.30
N ALA A 290 -16.78 -24.24 -1.03
CA ALA A 290 -17.73 -24.82 -2.00
C ALA A 290 -17.78 -26.35 -1.92
N LYS A 291 -16.67 -27.01 -1.56
CA LYS A 291 -16.60 -28.47 -1.36
C LYS A 291 -17.14 -28.93 -0.01
N GLY A 292 -17.38 -28.01 0.94
CA GLY A 292 -17.77 -28.36 2.31
C GLY A 292 -16.65 -29.00 3.14
N ASP A 293 -15.40 -28.96 2.67
CA ASP A 293 -14.24 -29.55 3.36
C ASP A 293 -13.74 -28.64 4.48
N ARG A 294 -14.45 -28.65 5.58
CA ARG A 294 -14.17 -27.79 6.75
C ARG A 294 -12.82 -28.12 7.40
N GLN A 295 -12.43 -29.38 7.43
CA GLN A 295 -11.18 -29.79 8.07
C GLN A 295 -9.97 -29.22 7.33
N THR A 296 -9.88 -29.46 6.02
CA THR A 296 -8.80 -28.90 5.19
C THR A 296 -8.81 -27.37 5.20
N LEU A 297 -10.00 -26.76 5.23
CA LEU A 297 -10.16 -25.30 5.28
C LEU A 297 -9.58 -24.72 6.58
N GLN A 298 -9.85 -25.32 7.74
CA GLN A 298 -9.28 -24.86 9.03
C GLN A 298 -7.75 -25.05 9.08
N VAL A 299 -7.24 -26.18 8.59
CA VAL A 299 -5.79 -26.44 8.48
C VAL A 299 -5.13 -25.39 7.60
N GLN A 300 -5.72 -25.09 6.44
CA GLN A 300 -5.20 -24.09 5.51
C GLN A 300 -5.25 -22.67 6.11
N TYR A 301 -6.33 -22.34 6.84
CA TYR A 301 -6.43 -21.07 7.55
C TYR A 301 -5.31 -20.90 8.58
N ARG A 302 -5.13 -21.88 9.48
CA ARG A 302 -4.08 -21.83 10.52
C ARG A 302 -2.71 -21.68 9.89
N LYS A 303 -2.39 -22.49 8.89
CA LYS A 303 -1.12 -22.43 8.17
C LYS A 303 -0.82 -21.06 7.57
N LEU A 304 -1.80 -20.46 6.87
CA LEU A 304 -1.59 -19.15 6.23
C LEU A 304 -1.59 -18.02 7.25
N HIS A 305 -2.38 -18.14 8.31
CA HIS A 305 -2.39 -17.16 9.40
C HIS A 305 -1.06 -17.16 10.17
N ASP A 306 -0.53 -18.34 10.51
CA ASP A 306 0.80 -18.49 11.10
C ASP A 306 1.87 -17.91 10.18
N LEU A 307 1.91 -18.34 8.93
CA LEU A 307 2.89 -17.87 7.97
C LEU A 307 2.93 -16.34 7.91
N LEU A 308 1.76 -15.72 7.77
CA LEU A 308 1.66 -14.27 7.67
C LEU A 308 2.07 -13.59 8.97
N SER A 309 1.56 -14.06 10.11
CA SER A 309 1.83 -13.45 11.41
C SER A 309 3.30 -13.52 11.81
N PHE A 310 3.99 -14.61 11.48
CA PHE A 310 5.42 -14.77 11.79
C PHE A 310 6.34 -14.05 10.78
N VAL A 311 6.06 -14.14 9.46
CA VAL A 311 6.94 -13.54 8.43
C VAL A 311 6.94 -12.02 8.49
N THR A 312 5.85 -11.41 8.92
CA THR A 312 5.74 -9.95 8.96
C THR A 312 6.48 -9.31 10.13
N VAL A 313 6.70 -10.03 11.24
CA VAL A 313 7.45 -9.49 12.39
C VAL A 313 8.88 -9.07 12.00
N PRO A 314 9.73 -9.92 11.40
CA PRO A 314 11.05 -9.50 10.95
C PRO A 314 11.04 -8.29 10.02
N ILE A 315 10.04 -8.19 9.13
CA ILE A 315 9.95 -7.08 8.18
C ILE A 315 9.71 -5.76 8.91
N PHE A 316 8.72 -5.70 9.79
CA PHE A 316 8.41 -4.45 10.51
C PHE A 316 9.46 -4.11 11.57
N THR A 317 10.00 -5.08 12.28
CA THR A 317 11.10 -4.84 13.22
C THR A 317 12.37 -4.40 12.50
N GLY A 318 12.65 -4.93 11.30
CA GLY A 318 13.76 -4.48 10.46
C GLY A 318 13.67 -2.99 10.09
N ILE A 319 12.45 -2.49 9.83
CA ILE A 319 12.24 -1.04 9.61
C ILE A 319 12.56 -0.26 10.88
N VAL A 320 12.09 -0.71 12.06
CA VAL A 320 12.37 -0.05 13.36
C VAL A 320 13.85 -0.02 13.68
N PHE A 321 14.59 -1.10 13.41
CA PHE A 321 16.05 -1.10 13.61
C PHE A 321 16.78 -0.18 12.62
N ALA A 322 16.32 -0.13 11.39
CA ALA A 322 16.95 0.67 10.33
C ALA A 322 16.59 2.17 10.39
N GLU A 323 15.50 2.58 11.07
CA GLU A 323 14.93 3.91 10.97
C GLU A 323 15.91 5.02 11.40
N LEU A 324 16.60 4.86 12.53
CA LEU A 324 17.50 5.89 13.04
C LEU A 324 18.69 6.15 12.10
N PRO A 325 19.51 5.15 11.70
CA PRO A 325 20.61 5.38 10.78
C PRO A 325 20.11 5.80 9.37
N LEU A 326 19.01 5.23 8.90
CA LEU A 326 18.46 5.54 7.60
C LEU A 326 17.94 6.99 7.53
N PHE A 327 17.12 7.41 8.50
CA PHE A 327 16.54 8.75 8.49
C PHE A 327 17.57 9.83 8.84
N SER A 328 18.58 9.52 9.67
CA SER A 328 19.73 10.40 9.89
C SER A 328 20.54 10.62 8.61
N TYR A 329 20.71 9.55 7.82
CA TYR A 329 21.38 9.66 6.52
C TYR A 329 20.54 10.42 5.49
N LEU A 330 19.23 10.17 5.43
CA LEU A 330 18.33 10.79 4.44
C LEU A 330 18.08 12.27 4.73
N PHE A 331 17.84 12.60 5.98
CA PHE A 331 17.50 13.94 6.44
C PHE A 331 18.63 14.50 7.32
N ASN A 332 18.47 14.37 8.61
CA ASN A 332 19.45 14.69 9.64
C ASN A 332 19.08 13.98 10.95
N PRO A 333 19.97 13.94 11.97
CA PRO A 333 19.70 13.26 13.25
C PRO A 333 18.45 13.78 13.97
N SER A 334 18.18 15.08 13.97
CA SER A 334 17.01 15.66 14.65
C SER A 334 15.70 15.16 14.05
N VAL A 335 15.60 15.10 12.73
CA VAL A 335 14.43 14.56 12.03
C VAL A 335 14.31 13.05 12.26
N ALA A 336 15.43 12.32 12.28
CA ALA A 336 15.42 10.91 12.58
C ALA A 336 14.83 10.62 13.98
N HIS A 337 15.28 11.36 15.00
CA HIS A 337 14.72 11.23 16.35
C HIS A 337 13.24 11.61 16.44
N LEU A 338 12.80 12.62 15.70
CA LEU A 338 11.38 13.02 15.60
C LEU A 338 10.51 11.89 15.04
N LEU A 339 11.04 11.09 14.13
CA LEU A 339 10.30 10.05 13.44
C LEU A 339 10.34 8.66 14.12
N LEU A 340 11.18 8.44 15.14
CA LEU A 340 11.32 7.13 15.80
C LEU A 340 9.98 6.58 16.29
N LEU A 341 9.31 7.31 17.17
CA LEU A 341 8.03 6.84 17.71
C LEU A 341 6.91 6.75 16.66
N PRO A 342 6.71 7.76 15.77
CA PRO A 342 5.75 7.63 14.68
C PRO A 342 5.99 6.41 13.80
N THR A 343 7.23 6.12 13.42
CA THR A 343 7.54 4.97 12.54
C THR A 343 7.29 3.64 13.26
N ALA A 344 7.68 3.52 14.52
CA ALA A 344 7.41 2.34 15.34
C ALA A 344 5.89 2.08 15.49
N LEU A 345 5.09 3.14 15.75
CA LEU A 345 3.63 3.05 15.83
C LEU A 345 3.01 2.68 14.48
N LEU A 346 3.50 3.23 13.37
CA LEU A 346 3.07 2.83 12.03
C LEU A 346 3.39 1.36 11.76
N CYS A 347 4.59 0.89 12.11
CA CYS A 347 4.96 -0.52 11.99
C CYS A 347 4.02 -1.42 12.79
N LEU A 348 3.70 -1.05 14.04
CA LEU A 348 2.74 -1.77 14.86
C LEU A 348 1.35 -1.81 14.21
N GLY A 349 0.83 -0.66 13.77
CA GLY A 349 -0.48 -0.59 13.12
C GLY A 349 -0.55 -1.40 11.82
N TRP A 350 0.50 -1.36 10.99
CA TRP A 350 0.56 -2.15 9.77
C TRP A 350 0.78 -3.65 10.03
N TYR A 351 1.50 -4.03 11.10
CA TYR A 351 1.53 -5.41 11.56
C TYR A 351 0.13 -5.89 11.95
N MET A 352 -0.59 -5.10 12.75
CA MET A 352 -1.99 -5.41 13.12
C MET A 352 -2.89 -5.53 11.88
N ASN A 353 -2.73 -4.65 10.89
CA ASN A 353 -3.41 -4.77 9.59
C ASN A 353 -3.08 -6.11 8.90
N GLY A 354 -1.80 -6.46 8.87
CA GLY A 354 -1.33 -7.71 8.26
C GLY A 354 -2.01 -8.93 8.86
N THR A 355 -2.08 -9.05 10.17
CA THR A 355 -2.69 -10.19 10.87
C THR A 355 -4.21 -10.28 10.65
N LEU A 356 -4.89 -9.18 10.29
CA LEU A 356 -6.30 -9.16 9.91
C LEU A 356 -6.56 -9.71 8.51
N ASN A 357 -5.56 -9.73 7.62
CA ASN A 357 -5.77 -10.07 6.20
C ASN A 357 -6.32 -11.48 5.99
N ILE A 358 -5.78 -12.50 6.68
CA ILE A 358 -6.26 -13.89 6.52
C ILE A 358 -7.67 -14.08 7.08
N PRO A 359 -8.02 -13.64 8.31
CA PRO A 359 -9.40 -13.63 8.79
C PRO A 359 -10.37 -12.89 7.86
N TYR A 360 -9.96 -11.72 7.34
CA TYR A 360 -10.76 -10.95 6.40
C TYR A 360 -11.07 -11.73 5.12
N VAL A 361 -10.03 -12.27 4.46
CA VAL A 361 -10.18 -13.05 3.23
C VAL A 361 -11.02 -14.31 3.47
N PHE A 362 -10.88 -14.94 4.64
CA PHE A 362 -11.72 -16.06 5.05
C PHE A 362 -13.20 -15.65 5.16
N SER A 363 -13.49 -14.50 5.77
CA SER A 363 -14.87 -14.00 5.89
C SER A 363 -15.50 -13.68 4.53
N LEU A 364 -14.70 -13.22 3.56
CA LEU A 364 -15.16 -13.01 2.18
C LEU A 364 -15.51 -14.35 1.50
N ALA A 365 -14.65 -15.36 1.65
CA ALA A 365 -14.90 -16.70 1.11
C ALA A 365 -16.14 -17.35 1.74
N ALA A 366 -16.39 -17.06 3.04
CA ALA A 366 -17.59 -17.50 3.76
C ALA A 366 -18.88 -16.73 3.35
N GLY A 367 -18.81 -15.80 2.40
CA GLY A 367 -19.95 -15.00 1.96
C GLY A 367 -20.43 -13.96 2.99
N LYS A 368 -19.57 -13.55 3.94
CA LYS A 368 -19.90 -12.58 5.00
C LYS A 368 -19.07 -11.26 4.92
N PRO A 369 -19.01 -10.58 3.76
CA PRO A 369 -18.26 -9.32 3.60
C PRO A 369 -18.82 -8.19 4.50
N GLN A 370 -20.10 -8.29 4.89
CA GLN A 370 -20.77 -7.30 5.73
C GLN A 370 -20.12 -7.14 7.12
N ILE A 371 -19.39 -8.14 7.63
CA ILE A 371 -18.71 -8.03 8.93
C ILE A 371 -17.68 -6.91 8.86
N SER A 372 -16.78 -6.95 7.85
CA SER A 372 -15.75 -5.93 7.67
C SER A 372 -16.32 -4.59 7.21
N SER A 373 -17.32 -4.58 6.33
CA SER A 373 -17.96 -3.35 5.87
C SER A 373 -18.64 -2.59 7.02
N ARG A 374 -19.36 -3.30 7.90
CA ARG A 374 -19.97 -2.70 9.10
C ARG A 374 -18.91 -2.22 10.09
N SER A 375 -17.85 -3.01 10.32
CA SER A 375 -16.73 -2.61 11.17
C SER A 375 -16.14 -1.29 10.70
N ASN A 376 -15.83 -1.18 9.41
CA ASN A 376 -15.26 0.02 8.81
C ASN A 376 -16.21 1.21 8.89
N PHE A 377 -17.49 1.00 8.58
CA PHE A 377 -18.49 2.09 8.69
C PHE A 377 -18.58 2.65 10.12
N LEU A 378 -18.67 1.79 11.12
CA LEU A 378 -18.72 2.21 12.53
C LEU A 378 -17.41 2.86 12.99
N ALA A 379 -16.28 2.33 12.53
CA ALA A 379 -14.96 2.89 12.82
C ALA A 379 -14.83 4.35 12.35
N LEU A 380 -15.54 4.75 11.29
CA LEU A 380 -15.51 6.12 10.76
C LEU A 380 -15.83 7.16 11.84
N PHE A 381 -16.89 6.88 12.60
CA PHE A 381 -17.37 7.80 13.63
C PHE A 381 -16.48 7.86 14.87
N ILE A 382 -15.63 6.86 15.07
CA ILE A 382 -14.70 6.82 16.21
C ILE A 382 -13.32 7.30 15.77
N VAL A 383 -12.81 6.74 14.67
CA VAL A 383 -11.41 6.92 14.26
C VAL A 383 -11.17 8.32 13.71
N LEU A 384 -12.09 8.90 12.91
CA LEU A 384 -11.86 10.24 12.36
C LEU A 384 -11.76 11.32 13.44
N PRO A 385 -12.73 11.46 14.39
CA PRO A 385 -12.60 12.43 15.47
C PRO A 385 -11.36 12.15 16.33
N THR A 386 -11.12 10.88 16.67
CA THR A 386 -9.95 10.50 17.47
C THR A 386 -8.65 10.85 16.77
N THR A 387 -8.54 10.65 15.44
CA THR A 387 -7.36 11.03 14.65
C THR A 387 -7.12 12.55 14.75
N GLY A 388 -8.16 13.36 14.58
CA GLY A 388 -8.05 14.81 14.70
C GLY A 388 -7.54 15.25 16.09
N VAL A 389 -8.11 14.70 17.16
CA VAL A 389 -7.69 14.98 18.54
C VAL A 389 -6.24 14.51 18.77
N LEU A 390 -5.89 13.30 18.37
CA LEU A 390 -4.55 12.76 18.57
C LEU A 390 -3.50 13.57 17.80
N VAL A 391 -3.77 13.97 16.55
CA VAL A 391 -2.85 14.82 15.79
C VAL A 391 -2.69 16.19 16.43
N TYR A 392 -3.80 16.78 16.90
CA TYR A 392 -3.76 18.08 17.56
C TYR A 392 -2.94 18.06 18.86
N THR A 393 -3.07 17.00 19.66
CA THR A 393 -2.43 16.90 20.99
C THR A 393 -1.01 16.30 20.95
N LEU A 394 -0.77 15.31 20.10
CA LEU A 394 0.46 14.51 20.07
C LEU A 394 1.25 14.68 18.75
N GLY A 395 0.79 15.53 17.83
CA GLY A 395 1.48 15.76 16.56
C GLY A 395 1.64 14.49 15.72
N LEU A 396 2.84 14.24 15.22
CA LEU A 396 3.15 13.07 14.38
C LEU A 396 2.94 11.73 15.11
N ASN A 397 3.21 11.71 16.43
CA ASN A 397 2.96 10.53 17.26
C ASN A 397 1.46 10.19 17.28
N GLY A 398 0.62 11.22 17.40
CA GLY A 398 -0.84 11.08 17.37
C GLY A 398 -1.35 10.57 16.03
N ALA A 399 -0.79 11.06 14.93
CA ALA A 399 -1.11 10.59 13.59
C ALA A 399 -0.84 9.07 13.43
N ALA A 400 0.34 8.63 13.84
CA ALA A 400 0.70 7.22 13.79
C ALA A 400 -0.12 6.36 14.77
N LEU A 401 -0.38 6.88 15.97
CA LEU A 401 -1.21 6.21 16.98
C LEU A 401 -2.64 6.01 16.50
N SER A 402 -3.20 6.94 15.71
CA SER A 402 -4.56 6.80 15.17
C SER A 402 -4.72 5.53 14.31
N TRP A 403 -3.68 5.12 13.62
CA TRP A 403 -3.64 3.88 12.83
C TRP A 403 -3.68 2.64 13.73
N VAL A 404 -3.01 2.69 14.88
CA VAL A 404 -3.10 1.64 15.91
C VAL A 404 -4.52 1.59 16.49
N VAL A 405 -5.10 2.74 16.84
CA VAL A 405 -6.47 2.82 17.39
C VAL A 405 -7.50 2.21 16.42
N TYR A 406 -7.39 2.49 15.13
CA TYR A 406 -8.24 1.86 14.11
C TYR A 406 -8.13 0.33 14.14
N HIS A 407 -6.92 -0.22 14.26
CA HIS A 407 -6.73 -1.67 14.29
C HIS A 407 -7.14 -2.31 15.62
N VAL A 408 -6.99 -1.60 16.74
CA VAL A 408 -7.56 -2.04 18.04
C VAL A 408 -9.08 -2.17 17.94
N TRP A 409 -9.74 -1.20 17.30
CA TRP A 409 -11.17 -1.29 17.01
C TRP A 409 -11.50 -2.51 16.13
N ALA A 410 -10.76 -2.71 15.04
CA ALA A 410 -10.97 -3.84 14.12
C ALA A 410 -10.77 -5.20 14.83
N TYR A 411 -9.78 -5.30 15.71
CA TYR A 411 -9.57 -6.47 16.57
C TYR A 411 -10.79 -6.70 17.48
N GLY A 412 -11.26 -5.64 18.16
CA GLY A 412 -12.39 -5.73 19.06
C GLY A 412 -13.71 -6.09 18.39
N TYR A 413 -13.95 -5.58 17.18
CA TYR A 413 -15.23 -5.77 16.47
C TYR A 413 -15.17 -6.89 15.42
N ALA A 414 -14.29 -6.76 14.43
CA ALA A 414 -14.29 -7.66 13.28
C ALA A 414 -13.80 -9.06 13.64
N ILE A 415 -12.68 -9.19 14.35
CA ILE A 415 -12.13 -10.50 14.74
C ILE A 415 -13.10 -11.28 15.60
N ARG A 416 -13.75 -10.65 16.57
CA ARG A 416 -14.74 -11.36 17.40
C ARG A 416 -15.85 -12.00 16.57
N ARG A 417 -16.35 -11.26 15.58
CA ARG A 417 -17.41 -11.76 14.70
C ARG A 417 -16.90 -12.80 13.72
N ILE A 418 -15.74 -12.59 13.09
CA ILE A 418 -15.15 -13.54 12.16
C ILE A 418 -14.86 -14.87 12.88
N CYS A 419 -14.28 -14.83 14.07
CA CYS A 419 -14.03 -16.03 14.87
C CYS A 419 -15.31 -16.81 15.18
N ARG A 420 -16.38 -16.12 15.61
CA ARG A 420 -17.63 -16.76 16.00
C ARG A 420 -18.48 -17.19 14.80
N GLU A 421 -18.59 -16.35 13.78
CA GLU A 421 -19.53 -16.53 12.69
C GLU A 421 -18.96 -17.28 11.50
N CYS A 422 -17.61 -17.25 11.30
CA CYS A 422 -16.95 -17.85 10.15
C CYS A 422 -16.02 -19.00 10.53
N LEU A 423 -15.17 -18.79 11.55
CA LEU A 423 -14.16 -19.76 11.97
C LEU A 423 -14.66 -20.79 13.00
N GLU A 424 -15.81 -20.51 13.62
CA GLU A 424 -16.42 -21.37 14.68
C GLU A 424 -15.44 -21.67 15.83
N MET A 425 -14.63 -20.64 16.21
CA MET A 425 -13.62 -20.73 17.26
C MET A 425 -13.75 -19.61 18.29
N PRO A 426 -13.33 -19.82 19.54
CA PRO A 426 -13.28 -18.75 20.54
C PRO A 426 -12.32 -17.64 20.11
N PRO A 427 -12.72 -16.35 20.15
CA PRO A 427 -11.83 -15.23 19.84
C PRO A 427 -10.57 -15.19 20.71
N SER A 428 -10.63 -15.67 21.94
CA SER A 428 -9.47 -15.78 22.85
C SER A 428 -8.33 -16.60 22.26
N THR A 429 -8.62 -17.63 21.50
CA THR A 429 -7.59 -18.46 20.82
C THR A 429 -6.79 -17.62 19.83
N TRP A 430 -7.48 -16.78 19.04
CA TRP A 430 -6.84 -15.90 18.10
C TRP A 430 -6.01 -14.82 18.80
N TYR A 431 -6.56 -14.17 19.84
CA TYR A 431 -5.84 -13.16 20.61
C TYR A 431 -4.63 -13.74 21.32
N ALA A 432 -4.75 -14.91 21.94
CA ALA A 432 -3.65 -15.58 22.60
C ALA A 432 -2.52 -15.93 21.62
N HIS A 433 -2.86 -16.33 20.40
CA HIS A 433 -1.88 -16.62 19.36
C HIS A 433 -1.08 -15.35 18.99
N ILE A 434 -1.76 -14.24 18.66
CA ILE A 434 -1.09 -12.97 18.34
C ILE A 434 -0.29 -12.44 19.54
N ALA A 435 -0.82 -12.54 20.75
CA ALA A 435 -0.11 -12.12 21.95
C ALA A 435 1.18 -12.93 22.20
N ARG A 436 1.18 -14.25 21.94
CA ARG A 436 2.39 -15.09 22.04
C ARG A 436 3.45 -14.67 21.02
N ILE A 437 3.06 -14.37 19.78
CA ILE A 437 3.99 -13.87 18.75
C ILE A 437 4.54 -12.51 19.16
N GLY A 438 3.69 -11.60 19.66
CA GLY A 438 4.11 -10.29 20.18
C GLY A 438 5.07 -10.40 21.35
N ALA A 439 4.80 -11.30 22.30
CA ALA A 439 5.68 -11.56 23.43
C ALA A 439 7.03 -12.12 22.98
N LEU A 440 7.04 -13.05 22.02
CA LEU A 440 8.29 -13.58 21.44
C LEU A 440 9.05 -12.46 20.72
N ALA A 441 8.38 -11.62 19.95
CA ALA A 441 9.01 -10.49 19.28
C ALA A 441 9.62 -9.50 20.27
N ALA A 442 8.91 -9.16 21.34
CA ALA A 442 9.41 -8.31 22.42
C ALA A 442 10.60 -8.94 23.15
N ALA A 443 10.56 -10.24 23.45
CA ALA A 443 11.65 -10.95 24.11
C ALA A 443 12.91 -11.06 23.24
N THR A 444 12.78 -11.17 21.93
CA THR A 444 13.93 -11.36 21.03
C THR A 444 14.43 -10.03 20.48
N TYR A 445 13.60 -9.33 19.68
CA TYR A 445 13.99 -8.05 19.09
C TYR A 445 14.07 -6.92 20.12
N GLY A 446 13.18 -6.90 21.12
CA GLY A 446 13.23 -5.91 22.20
C GLY A 446 14.51 -6.02 22.99
N THR A 447 14.91 -7.23 23.39
CA THR A 447 16.19 -7.47 24.07
C THR A 447 17.37 -7.12 23.18
N ALA A 448 17.37 -7.53 21.90
CA ALA A 448 18.45 -7.20 20.98
C ALA A 448 18.58 -5.67 20.78
N PHE A 449 17.47 -4.96 20.66
CA PHE A 449 17.46 -3.50 20.56
C PHE A 449 17.99 -2.81 21.82
N LEU A 450 17.60 -3.27 23.00
CA LEU A 450 18.10 -2.74 24.27
C LEU A 450 19.59 -2.99 24.44
N LEU A 451 20.07 -4.19 24.12
CA LEU A 451 21.49 -4.52 24.18
C LEU A 451 22.34 -3.68 23.24
N ASP A 452 21.87 -3.47 22.00
CA ASP A 452 22.55 -2.59 21.05
C ASP A 452 22.70 -1.17 21.60
N ARG A 453 21.61 -0.61 22.14
CA ARG A 453 21.61 0.73 22.74
C ARG A 453 22.52 0.88 23.95
N LEU A 454 22.67 -0.17 24.75
CA LEU A 454 23.50 -0.17 25.97
C LEU A 454 24.97 -0.44 25.68
N LEU A 455 25.28 -1.32 24.73
CA LEU A 455 26.64 -1.83 24.52
C LEU A 455 27.39 -1.11 23.38
N VAL A 456 26.69 -0.75 22.28
CA VAL A 456 27.30 -0.21 21.06
C VAL A 456 26.42 0.90 20.48
N PRO A 457 26.19 1.99 21.23
CA PRO A 457 25.26 3.03 20.78
C PRO A 457 25.68 3.62 19.44
N GLU A 458 24.69 3.77 18.53
CA GLU A 458 24.78 4.44 17.23
C GLU A 458 25.68 3.77 16.15
N SER A 459 26.18 2.56 16.40
CA SER A 459 26.92 1.82 15.38
C SER A 459 25.98 1.13 14.40
N VAL A 460 26.09 1.45 13.10
CA VAL A 460 25.32 0.77 12.05
C VAL A 460 25.61 -0.75 12.06
N ALA A 461 26.86 -1.14 12.29
CA ALA A 461 27.24 -2.55 12.39
C ALA A 461 26.57 -3.22 13.60
N GLY A 462 26.54 -2.54 14.77
CA GLY A 462 25.85 -3.00 15.96
C GLY A 462 24.37 -3.25 15.72
N ILE A 463 23.68 -2.28 15.11
CA ILE A 463 22.25 -2.37 14.75
C ILE A 463 21.99 -3.59 13.83
N VAL A 464 22.83 -3.79 12.80
CA VAL A 464 22.70 -4.93 11.87
C VAL A 464 22.91 -6.25 12.63
N VAL A 465 23.93 -6.35 13.45
CA VAL A 465 24.21 -7.56 14.25
C VAL A 465 23.07 -7.84 15.23
N ALA A 466 22.60 -6.82 15.95
CA ALA A 466 21.48 -6.95 16.88
C ALA A 466 20.19 -7.41 16.17
N TYR A 467 19.88 -6.83 15.01
CA TYR A 467 18.74 -7.27 14.20
C TYR A 467 18.87 -8.72 13.73
N LEU A 468 20.05 -9.14 13.26
CA LEU A 468 20.28 -10.50 12.80
C LEU A 468 20.20 -11.51 13.95
N LEU A 469 20.77 -11.19 15.11
CA LEU A 469 20.66 -12.03 16.32
C LEU A 469 19.22 -12.12 16.81
N GLY A 470 18.50 -10.98 16.85
CA GLY A 470 17.09 -10.96 17.17
C GLY A 470 16.26 -11.79 16.20
N SER A 471 16.56 -11.72 14.90
CA SER A 471 15.88 -12.50 13.85
C SER A 471 16.16 -14.00 13.98
N LEU A 472 17.38 -14.37 14.32
CA LEU A 472 17.74 -15.77 14.56
C LEU A 472 17.01 -16.31 15.80
N ALA A 473 17.04 -15.56 16.92
CA ALA A 473 16.35 -15.93 18.14
C ALA A 473 14.83 -16.02 17.93
N PHE A 474 14.24 -15.05 17.20
CA PHE A 474 12.84 -15.06 16.81
C PHE A 474 12.50 -16.27 15.93
N GLY A 475 13.37 -16.62 14.97
CA GLY A 475 13.19 -17.78 14.11
C GLY A 475 13.21 -19.09 14.87
N ILE A 476 14.13 -19.24 15.83
CA ILE A 476 14.22 -20.43 16.71
C ILE A 476 12.99 -20.52 17.63
N GLY A 477 12.65 -19.44 18.34
CA GLY A 477 11.47 -19.38 19.21
C GLY A 477 10.17 -19.55 18.42
N GLY A 478 10.10 -18.94 17.24
CA GLY A 478 8.96 -19.08 16.32
C GLY A 478 8.76 -20.51 15.87
N TYR A 479 9.82 -21.27 15.56
CA TYR A 479 9.72 -22.67 15.19
C TYR A 479 9.07 -23.53 16.30
N LEU A 480 9.21 -23.13 17.55
CA LEU A 480 8.57 -23.80 18.68
C LEU A 480 7.10 -23.40 18.86
N LEU A 481 6.72 -22.21 18.41
CA LEU A 481 5.37 -21.65 18.57
C LEU A 481 4.46 -21.85 17.34
N ILE A 482 5.02 -22.07 16.14
CA ILE A 482 4.21 -22.33 14.93
C ILE A 482 3.43 -23.63 15.07
N GLY A 483 2.22 -23.67 14.49
CA GLY A 483 1.39 -24.85 14.43
C GLY A 483 2.03 -26.01 13.64
N ASP A 484 1.64 -27.24 13.99
CA ASP A 484 2.19 -28.44 13.37
C ASP A 484 1.96 -28.46 11.84
N GLU A 485 0.89 -27.85 11.35
CA GLU A 485 0.57 -27.74 9.93
C GLU A 485 1.62 -26.95 9.14
N LEU A 486 2.07 -25.81 9.66
CA LEU A 486 3.11 -24.99 9.03
C LEU A 486 4.48 -25.66 9.19
N ARG A 487 4.77 -26.23 10.39
CA ARG A 487 6.01 -26.98 10.66
C ARG A 487 6.18 -28.15 9.70
N ALA A 488 5.15 -28.97 9.51
CA ALA A 488 5.15 -30.09 8.55
C ALA A 488 5.38 -29.61 7.10
N SER A 489 4.86 -28.45 6.73
CA SER A 489 5.07 -27.87 5.40
C SER A 489 6.51 -27.40 5.20
N LEU A 490 7.12 -26.78 6.19
CA LEU A 490 8.52 -26.34 6.16
C LEU A 490 9.47 -27.54 6.06
N LEU A 491 9.20 -28.63 6.81
CA LEU A 491 9.97 -29.86 6.72
C LEU A 491 9.89 -30.51 5.35
N ARG A 492 8.70 -30.56 4.71
CA ARG A 492 8.53 -31.06 3.34
C ARG A 492 9.32 -30.24 2.33
N LEU A 493 9.30 -28.91 2.43
CA LEU A 493 10.11 -28.03 1.59
C LEU A 493 11.60 -28.32 1.75
N ARG A 494 12.10 -28.39 2.99
CA ARG A 494 13.50 -28.74 3.26
C ARG A 494 13.91 -30.06 2.62
N ASN A 495 13.08 -31.08 2.77
CA ASN A 495 13.37 -32.41 2.20
C ASN A 495 13.35 -32.40 0.66
N SER A 496 12.45 -31.64 0.04
CA SER A 496 12.40 -31.48 -1.42
C SER A 496 13.65 -30.74 -1.98
N TRP A 497 14.21 -29.80 -1.21
CA TRP A 497 15.45 -29.11 -1.59
C TRP A 497 16.68 -30.02 -1.44
N ARG A 498 16.72 -30.83 -0.38
CA ARG A 498 17.79 -31.81 -0.19
C ARG A 498 17.79 -32.91 -1.27
N ALA A 499 16.61 -33.33 -1.71
CA ALA A 499 16.46 -34.30 -2.80
C ALA A 499 16.85 -33.75 -4.19
N LYS A 500 16.89 -32.42 -4.34
CA LYS A 500 17.29 -31.73 -5.59
C LYS A 500 18.73 -31.22 -5.59
N ALA A 501 19.43 -31.24 -4.45
CA ALA A 501 20.84 -30.92 -4.39
C ALA A 501 21.62 -32.04 -5.11
N PRO A 502 22.45 -31.72 -6.15
CA PRO A 502 23.30 -32.75 -6.75
C PRO A 502 24.20 -33.30 -5.66
N SER A 503 24.28 -34.63 -5.56
CA SER A 503 25.28 -35.31 -4.75
C SER A 503 26.66 -34.86 -5.29
N VAL A 504 27.30 -33.95 -4.58
CA VAL A 504 28.71 -33.67 -4.78
C VAL A 504 29.45 -34.89 -4.26
N ALA A 505 29.77 -35.80 -5.16
CA ALA A 505 30.72 -36.88 -4.97
C ALA A 505 32.05 -36.46 -5.57
#